data_238346c8289086edabe63a63bc818aa4
#
_entry.id   238346c8289086edabe63a63bc818aa4
#
_cell.length_a   1.000
_cell.length_b   1.000
_cell.length_c   1.000
_cell.angle_alpha   90.00
_cell.angle_beta   90.00
_cell.angle_gamma   90.00
#
_symmetry.space_group_name_H-M   'P 1'
#
loop_
_entity.id
_entity.type
_entity.pdbx_description
1 polymer ?
#
loop_
_entity_poly.entity_id
_entity_poly.type
_entity_poly.pdbx_seq_one_letter_code
_entity_poly.pdbx_strand_id
1 'polypeptide(L)'
;MSFSTKPYAGKKKITINNKTMSYIDEGKGDTIIFQHGNPTSSYLWRNVMPHLEGQGRLIACDLIGMGDSEKLTNSGPDSYNYFEHRDFLFTLLEELNIGKQVVFVIHDWGSALGFDWSFQNQDRVQGIAYMEGIVKPVTWDEWPENATKVFQGFRSEAGESMVLDKNIFVERVLPSSIMRELSEEEMDEYRRPFLNPG
;
A
#
# COMPACT_ATOMS: atom_id res chain seq x y z
N MET A 1 23.74 8.01 3.58
CA MET A 1 23.11 7.66 2.29
C MET A 1 22.05 8.72 2.00
N SER A 2 22.00 9.28 0.80
CA SER A 2 20.91 10.17 0.40
C SER A 2 19.74 9.32 -0.10
N PHE A 3 18.56 9.57 0.43
CA PHE A 3 17.34 8.94 -0.07
C PHE A 3 16.87 9.64 -1.35
N SER A 4 16.43 8.87 -2.34
CA SER A 4 15.81 9.42 -3.55
C SER A 4 14.40 9.92 -3.22
N THR A 5 14.08 11.12 -3.67
CA THR A 5 12.72 11.65 -3.67
C THR A 5 11.93 11.24 -4.93
N LYS A 6 12.63 10.73 -5.95
CA LYS A 6 12.00 10.34 -7.23
C LYS A 6 11.31 9.00 -7.11
N PRO A 7 10.11 8.85 -7.70
CA PRO A 7 9.46 7.55 -7.83
C PRO A 7 10.36 6.54 -8.55
N TYR A 8 10.20 5.26 -8.25
CA TYR A 8 10.80 4.21 -9.05
C TYR A 8 10.19 4.24 -10.46
N ALA A 9 11.03 4.14 -11.48
CA ALA A 9 10.60 4.24 -12.87
C ALA A 9 9.82 2.99 -13.33
N GLY A 10 9.16 3.08 -14.50
CA GLY A 10 8.59 1.91 -15.17
C GLY A 10 7.19 1.49 -14.73
N LYS A 11 6.39 2.41 -14.17
CA LYS A 11 4.97 2.09 -13.85
C LYS A 11 4.19 1.70 -15.11
N LYS A 12 3.48 0.59 -15.01
CA LYS A 12 2.59 0.00 -16.01
C LYS A 12 1.15 0.13 -15.52
N LYS A 13 0.21 -0.08 -16.44
CA LYS A 13 -1.24 -0.04 -16.13
C LYS A 13 -1.93 -1.27 -16.71
N ILE A 14 -2.92 -1.78 -15.97
CA ILE A 14 -3.76 -2.89 -16.38
C ILE A 14 -5.19 -2.64 -15.90
N THR A 15 -6.18 -3.13 -16.64
CA THR A 15 -7.58 -3.06 -16.22
C THR A 15 -7.94 -4.28 -15.39
N ILE A 16 -8.35 -4.06 -14.15
CA ILE A 16 -8.83 -5.06 -13.20
C ILE A 16 -10.24 -4.63 -12.75
N ASN A 17 -11.21 -5.50 -12.85
CA ASN A 17 -12.59 -5.24 -12.42
C ASN A 17 -13.14 -3.89 -12.96
N ASN A 18 -12.89 -3.60 -14.24
CA ASN A 18 -13.25 -2.35 -14.93
C ASN A 18 -12.60 -1.07 -14.35
N LYS A 19 -11.52 -1.19 -13.61
CA LYS A 19 -10.73 -0.09 -13.09
C LYS A 19 -9.27 -0.25 -13.48
N THR A 20 -8.59 0.87 -13.70
CA THR A 20 -7.17 0.87 -14.02
C THR A 20 -6.34 0.76 -12.73
N MET A 21 -5.54 -0.30 -12.62
CA MET A 21 -4.53 -0.43 -11.58
C MET A 21 -3.15 -0.13 -12.13
N SER A 22 -2.34 0.54 -11.31
CA SER A 22 -0.96 0.87 -11.60
C SER A 22 -0.01 -0.05 -10.84
N TYR A 23 1.06 -0.46 -11.48
CA TYR A 23 2.05 -1.35 -10.89
C TYR A 23 3.42 -1.18 -11.54
N ILE A 24 4.46 -1.59 -10.82
CA ILE A 24 5.83 -1.77 -11.32
C ILE A 24 6.02 -3.26 -11.54
N ASP A 25 6.70 -3.64 -12.62
CA ASP A 25 7.02 -5.04 -12.94
C ASP A 25 8.30 -5.05 -13.76
N GLU A 26 9.41 -5.35 -13.11
CA GLU A 26 10.76 -5.28 -13.66
C GLU A 26 11.56 -6.55 -13.34
N GLY A 27 12.49 -6.89 -14.22
CA GLY A 27 13.34 -8.07 -14.03
C GLY A 27 12.71 -9.37 -14.50
N LYS A 28 13.33 -10.49 -14.12
CA LYS A 28 12.91 -11.86 -14.48
C LYS A 28 13.35 -12.83 -13.38
N GLY A 29 12.70 -13.98 -13.29
CA GLY A 29 13.01 -15.03 -12.32
C GLY A 29 11.94 -15.13 -11.24
N ASP A 30 12.33 -15.57 -10.04
CA ASP A 30 11.44 -15.67 -8.89
C ASP A 30 10.88 -14.30 -8.51
N THR A 31 9.63 -14.27 -8.13
CA THR A 31 8.91 -13.01 -7.95
C THR A 31 9.06 -12.46 -6.54
N ILE A 32 9.45 -11.20 -6.42
CA ILE A 32 9.48 -10.43 -5.17
C ILE A 32 8.39 -9.36 -5.27
N ILE A 33 7.37 -9.47 -4.43
CA ILE A 33 6.21 -8.56 -4.41
C ILE A 33 6.35 -7.60 -3.24
N PHE A 34 6.33 -6.31 -3.55
CA PHE A 34 6.35 -5.21 -2.60
C PHE A 34 4.94 -4.65 -2.46
N GLN A 35 4.28 -4.88 -1.33
CA GLN A 35 2.93 -4.39 -1.12
C GLN A 35 2.89 -3.36 0.01
N HIS A 36 2.49 -2.15 -0.35
CA HIS A 36 2.26 -1.03 0.54
C HIS A 36 0.90 -1.13 1.25
N GLY A 37 0.68 -0.26 2.21
CA GLY A 37 -0.61 -0.05 2.87
C GLY A 37 -1.06 1.41 2.84
N ASN A 38 -1.85 1.79 3.83
CA ASN A 38 -2.46 3.11 3.92
C ASN A 38 -1.55 4.11 4.66
N PRO A 39 -1.36 5.34 4.19
CA PRO A 39 -1.90 5.99 2.98
C PRO A 39 -0.86 6.05 1.85
N THR A 40 -0.03 5.04 1.72
CA THR A 40 1.12 5.05 0.84
C THR A 40 0.80 4.48 -0.56
N SER A 41 1.84 4.18 -1.33
CA SER A 41 1.76 3.58 -2.66
C SER A 41 3.05 2.81 -2.94
N SER A 42 3.24 2.31 -4.15
CA SER A 42 4.52 1.74 -4.60
C SER A 42 5.70 2.69 -4.40
N TYR A 43 5.45 3.99 -4.26
CA TYR A 43 6.46 5.01 -3.93
C TYR A 43 7.21 4.69 -2.62
N LEU A 44 6.59 4.02 -1.67
CA LEU A 44 7.22 3.56 -0.43
C LEU A 44 8.52 2.77 -0.71
N TRP A 45 8.54 1.99 -1.77
CA TRP A 45 9.59 1.05 -2.10
C TRP A 45 10.72 1.62 -2.96
N ARG A 46 10.63 2.91 -3.38
CA ARG A 46 11.58 3.58 -4.31
C ARG A 46 13.05 3.50 -3.89
N ASN A 47 13.32 3.43 -2.61
CA ASN A 47 14.68 3.32 -2.06
C ASN A 47 15.06 1.89 -1.64
N VAL A 48 14.16 0.92 -1.83
CA VAL A 48 14.39 -0.50 -1.49
C VAL A 48 14.57 -1.32 -2.76
N MET A 49 13.66 -1.19 -3.72
CA MET A 49 13.68 -1.96 -4.96
C MET A 49 14.99 -1.87 -5.75
N PRO A 50 15.66 -0.70 -5.87
CA PRO A 50 16.93 -0.61 -6.61
C PRO A 50 18.03 -1.51 -6.07
N HIS A 51 18.02 -1.87 -4.79
CA HIS A 51 19.00 -2.78 -4.19
C HIS A 51 18.75 -4.25 -4.50
N LEU A 52 17.60 -4.57 -5.10
CA LEU A 52 17.19 -5.92 -5.46
C LEU A 52 17.12 -6.14 -6.96
N GLU A 53 17.50 -5.14 -7.76
CA GLU A 53 17.60 -5.28 -9.21
C GLU A 53 18.55 -6.43 -9.60
N GLY A 54 18.08 -7.27 -10.52
CA GLY A 54 18.81 -8.46 -10.97
C GLY A 54 18.69 -9.69 -10.06
N GLN A 55 18.03 -9.60 -8.89
CA GLN A 55 17.84 -10.73 -7.99
C GLN A 55 16.54 -11.51 -8.22
N GLY A 56 15.65 -10.98 -9.05
CA GLY A 56 14.37 -11.59 -9.36
C GLY A 56 13.49 -10.67 -10.19
N ARG A 57 12.22 -11.04 -10.34
CA ARG A 57 11.18 -10.18 -10.89
C ARG A 57 10.58 -9.35 -9.76
N LEU A 58 10.73 -8.05 -9.82
CA LEU A 58 10.27 -7.11 -8.81
C LEU A 58 8.89 -6.55 -9.20
N ILE A 59 7.90 -6.74 -8.36
CA ILE A 59 6.54 -6.23 -8.57
C ILE A 59 6.17 -5.34 -7.38
N ALA A 60 5.65 -4.13 -7.65
CA ALA A 60 5.05 -3.27 -6.64
C ALA A 60 3.74 -2.69 -7.17
N CYS A 61 2.63 -3.00 -6.50
CA CYS A 61 1.30 -2.57 -6.93
C CYS A 61 0.86 -1.33 -6.15
N ASP A 62 0.18 -0.40 -6.83
CA ASP A 62 -0.61 0.63 -6.16
C ASP A 62 -2.00 0.06 -5.88
N LEU A 63 -2.44 0.04 -4.63
CA LEU A 63 -3.79 -0.37 -4.26
C LEU A 63 -4.82 0.53 -4.94
N ILE A 64 -6.03 -0.01 -5.19
CA ILE A 64 -7.12 0.77 -5.80
C ILE A 64 -7.36 2.05 -5.00
N GLY A 65 -7.46 3.20 -5.68
CA GLY A 65 -7.61 4.52 -5.08
C GLY A 65 -6.32 5.16 -4.54
N MET A 66 -5.19 4.46 -4.57
CA MET A 66 -3.90 4.93 -4.06
C MET A 66 -2.87 5.04 -5.19
N GLY A 67 -1.84 5.86 -5.00
CA GLY A 67 -0.79 6.07 -6.00
C GLY A 67 -1.35 6.53 -7.35
N ASP A 68 -1.07 5.75 -8.39
CA ASP A 68 -1.53 6.00 -9.77
C ASP A 68 -2.66 5.04 -10.20
N SER A 69 -3.20 4.24 -9.27
CA SER A 69 -4.38 3.43 -9.50
C SER A 69 -5.64 4.30 -9.51
N GLU A 70 -6.60 3.91 -10.34
CA GLU A 70 -7.87 4.61 -10.49
C GLU A 70 -8.67 4.56 -9.18
N LYS A 71 -9.52 5.56 -8.96
CA LYS A 71 -10.44 5.61 -7.84
C LYS A 71 -11.74 4.90 -8.15
N LEU A 72 -12.41 4.39 -7.10
CA LEU A 72 -13.73 3.82 -7.23
C LEU A 72 -14.74 4.91 -7.62
N THR A 73 -15.70 4.53 -8.46
CA THR A 73 -16.80 5.42 -8.84
C THR A 73 -17.85 5.41 -7.74
N ASN A 74 -18.37 6.57 -7.34
CA ASN A 74 -19.39 6.70 -6.30
C ASN A 74 -18.95 6.08 -4.94
N SER A 75 -17.71 6.35 -4.55
CA SER A 75 -17.19 5.91 -3.26
C SER A 75 -17.94 6.55 -2.10
N GLY A 76 -18.00 5.85 -0.98
CA GLY A 76 -18.66 6.25 0.23
C GLY A 76 -18.06 5.58 1.46
N PRO A 77 -18.73 5.67 2.64
CA PRO A 77 -18.19 5.16 3.91
C PRO A 77 -17.81 3.67 3.91
N ASP A 78 -18.45 2.88 3.05
CA ASP A 78 -18.21 1.43 2.94
C ASP A 78 -17.25 1.06 1.81
N SER A 79 -16.74 2.04 1.05
CA SER A 79 -15.80 1.82 -0.05
C SER A 79 -14.37 1.69 0.46
N TYR A 80 -13.50 1.14 -0.39
CA TYR A 80 -12.08 0.91 -0.07
C TYR A 80 -11.87 0.05 1.17
N ASN A 81 -12.84 -0.83 1.46
CA ASN A 81 -12.71 -1.77 2.56
C ASN A 81 -11.69 -2.88 2.22
N TYR A 82 -11.36 -3.68 3.23
CA TYR A 82 -10.37 -4.74 3.09
C TYR A 82 -10.68 -5.71 1.94
N PHE A 83 -11.93 -6.12 1.79
CA PHE A 83 -12.33 -7.10 0.77
C PHE A 83 -12.24 -6.53 -0.64
N GLU A 84 -12.57 -5.25 -0.84
CA GLU A 84 -12.37 -4.60 -2.13
C GLU A 84 -10.89 -4.52 -2.50
N HIS A 85 -10.03 -4.05 -1.59
CA HIS A 85 -8.60 -4.05 -1.82
C HIS A 85 -8.04 -5.45 -2.12
N ARG A 86 -8.50 -6.45 -1.38
CA ARG A 86 -8.13 -7.84 -1.61
C ARG A 86 -8.51 -8.30 -3.01
N ASP A 87 -9.75 -8.11 -3.40
CA ASP A 87 -10.26 -8.60 -4.68
C ASP A 87 -9.54 -7.94 -5.86
N PHE A 88 -9.26 -6.65 -5.79
CA PHE A 88 -8.46 -5.96 -6.81
C PHE A 88 -7.01 -6.46 -6.83
N LEU A 89 -6.35 -6.56 -5.68
CA LEU A 89 -4.96 -6.99 -5.61
C LEU A 89 -4.79 -8.45 -6.04
N PHE A 90 -5.63 -9.35 -5.56
CA PHE A 90 -5.50 -10.77 -5.87
C PHE A 90 -5.74 -11.04 -7.36
N THR A 91 -6.75 -10.40 -7.94
CA THR A 91 -7.00 -10.47 -9.39
C THR A 91 -5.80 -9.91 -10.17
N LEU A 92 -5.23 -8.79 -9.75
CA LEU A 92 -4.01 -8.23 -10.37
C LEU A 92 -2.85 -9.23 -10.33
N LEU A 93 -2.58 -9.84 -9.18
CA LEU A 93 -1.48 -10.81 -9.04
C LEU A 93 -1.67 -12.04 -9.93
N GLU A 94 -2.90 -12.52 -10.09
CA GLU A 94 -3.18 -13.64 -11.01
C GLU A 94 -2.99 -13.22 -12.49
N GLU A 95 -3.47 -12.05 -12.89
CA GLU A 95 -3.28 -11.52 -14.26
C GLU A 95 -1.79 -11.29 -14.58
N LEU A 96 -0.98 -10.94 -13.59
CA LEU A 96 0.46 -10.78 -13.77
C LEU A 96 1.23 -12.11 -13.85
N ASN A 97 0.57 -13.25 -13.61
CA ASN A 97 1.19 -14.57 -13.64
C ASN A 97 2.48 -14.61 -12.81
N ILE A 98 2.37 -14.33 -11.52
CA ILE A 98 3.51 -14.15 -10.60
C ILE A 98 4.31 -15.43 -10.30
N GLY A 99 3.91 -16.59 -10.85
CA GLY A 99 4.64 -17.86 -10.72
C GLY A 99 4.42 -18.56 -9.38
N LYS A 100 5.34 -19.50 -9.08
CA LYS A 100 5.24 -20.39 -7.89
C LYS A 100 6.30 -20.14 -6.83
N GLN A 101 7.27 -19.26 -7.07
CA GLN A 101 8.34 -18.93 -6.13
C GLN A 101 8.20 -17.44 -5.78
N VAL A 102 7.34 -17.15 -4.79
CA VAL A 102 6.96 -15.80 -4.44
C VAL A 102 7.53 -15.40 -3.08
N VAL A 103 8.24 -14.29 -3.04
CA VAL A 103 8.65 -13.62 -1.81
C VAL A 103 7.81 -12.35 -1.64
N PHE A 104 7.18 -12.17 -0.49
CA PHE A 104 6.49 -10.95 -0.15
C PHE A 104 7.35 -10.02 0.70
N VAL A 105 7.33 -8.73 0.39
CA VAL A 105 7.85 -7.63 1.19
C VAL A 105 6.68 -6.69 1.46
N ILE A 106 6.13 -6.73 2.66
CA ILE A 106 4.81 -6.20 2.98
C ILE A 106 4.84 -5.26 4.18
N HIS A 107 3.99 -4.25 4.15
CA HIS A 107 3.92 -3.19 5.16
C HIS A 107 2.48 -2.76 5.40
N ASP A 108 2.10 -2.50 6.66
CA ASP A 108 0.79 -1.98 7.08
C ASP A 108 -0.37 -2.86 6.54
N TRP A 109 -1.42 -2.29 5.92
CA TRP A 109 -2.50 -3.06 5.28
C TRP A 109 -2.01 -3.98 4.16
N GLY A 110 -0.90 -3.67 3.51
CA GLY A 110 -0.24 -4.58 2.58
C GLY A 110 0.21 -5.88 3.26
N SER A 111 0.50 -5.84 4.56
CA SER A 111 0.83 -7.06 5.31
C SER A 111 -0.41 -7.94 5.54
N ALA A 112 -1.56 -7.37 5.90
CA ALA A 112 -2.80 -8.13 6.02
C ALA A 112 -3.18 -8.81 4.70
N LEU A 113 -3.09 -8.07 3.58
CA LEU A 113 -3.35 -8.60 2.24
C LEU A 113 -2.34 -9.69 1.83
N GLY A 114 -1.05 -9.46 2.09
CA GLY A 114 0.02 -10.41 1.76
C GLY A 114 -0.05 -11.68 2.60
N PHE A 115 -0.39 -11.60 3.87
CA PHE A 115 -0.60 -12.79 4.71
C PHE A 115 -1.83 -13.58 4.27
N ASP A 116 -2.95 -12.92 3.92
CA ASP A 116 -4.15 -13.59 3.42
C ASP A 116 -3.86 -14.30 2.09
N TRP A 117 -3.22 -13.62 1.13
CA TRP A 117 -2.81 -14.26 -0.12
C TRP A 117 -1.88 -15.46 0.13
N SER A 118 -0.91 -15.29 0.99
CA SER A 118 0.06 -16.34 1.33
C SER A 118 -0.60 -17.54 1.99
N PHE A 119 -1.58 -17.32 2.85
CA PHE A 119 -2.33 -18.38 3.49
C PHE A 119 -3.15 -19.21 2.48
N GLN A 120 -3.72 -18.54 1.48
CA GLN A 120 -4.47 -19.22 0.41
C GLN A 120 -3.59 -19.91 -0.63
N ASN A 121 -2.29 -19.57 -0.71
CA ASN A 121 -1.35 -20.02 -1.73
C ASN A 121 -0.02 -20.53 -1.12
N GLN A 122 -0.09 -21.32 -0.04
CA GLN A 122 1.08 -21.72 0.75
C GLN A 122 2.15 -22.44 -0.07
N ASP A 123 1.77 -23.20 -1.08
CA ASP A 123 2.66 -23.91 -2.00
C ASP A 123 3.41 -23.01 -2.98
N ARG A 124 3.02 -21.75 -3.08
CA ARG A 124 3.64 -20.73 -3.95
C ARG A 124 4.55 -19.77 -3.19
N VAL A 125 4.49 -19.74 -1.86
CA VAL A 125 5.23 -18.77 -1.02
C VAL A 125 6.58 -19.34 -0.62
N GLN A 126 7.64 -18.61 -0.94
CA GLN A 126 9.01 -18.92 -0.56
C GLN A 126 9.43 -18.20 0.72
N GLY A 127 8.94 -16.99 0.95
CA GLY A 127 9.27 -16.22 2.14
C GLY A 127 8.44 -14.93 2.25
N ILE A 128 8.42 -14.39 3.46
CA ILE A 128 7.72 -13.14 3.77
C ILE A 128 8.63 -12.26 4.65
N ALA A 129 8.95 -11.07 4.15
CA ALA A 129 9.51 -9.97 4.95
C ALA A 129 8.40 -8.97 5.24
N TYR A 130 8.16 -8.65 6.52
CA TYR A 130 7.08 -7.74 6.89
C TYR A 130 7.53 -6.70 7.90
N MET A 131 6.92 -5.53 7.83
CA MET A 131 7.12 -4.39 8.72
C MET A 131 5.76 -3.81 9.08
N GLU A 132 5.59 -3.31 10.31
CA GLU A 132 4.31 -2.77 10.81
C GLU A 132 3.14 -3.73 10.48
N GLY A 133 3.35 -5.02 10.80
CA GLY A 133 2.49 -6.10 10.35
C GLY A 133 1.13 -6.14 11.05
N ILE A 134 0.05 -6.10 10.28
CA ILE A 134 -1.31 -6.35 10.75
C ILE A 134 -1.55 -7.85 10.71
N VAL A 135 -1.41 -8.51 11.86
CA VAL A 135 -1.44 -9.97 11.98
C VAL A 135 -2.65 -10.50 12.75
N LYS A 136 -3.38 -9.62 13.42
CA LYS A 136 -4.60 -9.95 14.18
C LYS A 136 -5.49 -8.73 14.33
N PRO A 137 -6.79 -8.91 14.62
CA PRO A 137 -7.61 -7.83 15.14
C PRO A 137 -7.03 -7.32 16.47
N VAL A 138 -7.07 -6.01 16.68
CA VAL A 138 -6.63 -5.37 17.92
C VAL A 138 -7.79 -4.59 18.55
N THR A 139 -7.86 -4.62 19.87
CA THR A 139 -8.79 -3.80 20.64
C THR A 139 -8.15 -2.47 21.01
N TRP A 140 -8.97 -1.49 21.44
CA TRP A 140 -8.44 -0.18 21.83
C TRP A 140 -7.45 -0.24 23.01
N ASP A 141 -7.57 -1.25 23.87
CA ASP A 141 -6.68 -1.45 24.99
C ASP A 141 -5.28 -1.94 24.56
N GLU A 142 -5.20 -2.52 23.37
CA GLU A 142 -3.93 -2.96 22.77
C GLU A 142 -3.27 -1.89 21.89
N TRP A 143 -4.01 -0.79 21.59
CA TRP A 143 -3.46 0.31 20.78
C TRP A 143 -2.49 1.16 21.57
N PRO A 144 -1.42 1.68 20.93
CA PRO A 144 -0.54 2.66 21.57
C PRO A 144 -1.35 3.89 22.01
N GLU A 145 -1.17 4.33 23.26
CA GLU A 145 -1.92 5.42 23.86
C GLU A 145 -1.88 6.72 23.04
N ASN A 146 -0.72 7.04 22.47
CA ASN A 146 -0.51 8.22 21.63
C ASN A 146 -1.27 8.18 20.31
N ALA A 147 -1.60 7.00 19.79
CA ALA A 147 -2.34 6.82 18.53
C ALA A 147 -3.86 6.70 18.75
N THR A 148 -4.28 6.16 19.91
CA THR A 148 -5.68 5.81 20.19
C THR A 148 -6.65 6.97 19.90
N LYS A 149 -6.36 8.17 20.37
CA LYS A 149 -7.25 9.33 20.20
C LYS A 149 -7.48 9.71 18.74
N VAL A 150 -6.42 9.70 17.93
CA VAL A 150 -6.52 10.05 16.52
C VAL A 150 -7.29 8.99 15.73
N PHE A 151 -7.04 7.72 16.02
CA PHE A 151 -7.72 6.62 15.32
C PHE A 151 -9.19 6.45 15.78
N GLN A 152 -9.51 6.76 17.02
CA GLN A 152 -10.90 6.88 17.47
C GLN A 152 -11.58 8.08 16.82
N GLY A 153 -10.87 9.20 16.65
CA GLY A 153 -11.36 10.37 15.93
C GLY A 153 -11.79 10.07 14.51
N PHE A 154 -11.03 9.28 13.77
CA PHE A 154 -11.40 8.84 12.41
C PHE A 154 -12.68 8.01 12.36
N ARG A 155 -13.11 7.42 13.46
CA ARG A 155 -14.35 6.62 13.58
C ARG A 155 -15.50 7.37 14.27
N SER A 156 -15.31 8.65 14.56
CA SER A 156 -16.33 9.53 15.13
C SER A 156 -17.06 10.31 14.03
N GLU A 157 -18.08 11.08 14.42
CA GLU A 157 -18.77 12.02 13.51
C GLU A 157 -17.84 13.04 12.86
N ALA A 158 -16.70 13.35 13.47
CA ALA A 158 -15.68 14.22 12.89
C ALA A 158 -14.78 13.53 11.87
N GLY A 159 -14.87 12.21 11.74
CA GLY A 159 -13.93 11.40 10.95
C GLY A 159 -13.91 11.78 9.47
N GLU A 160 -15.08 12.01 8.89
CA GLU A 160 -15.20 12.42 7.48
C GLU A 160 -14.45 13.74 7.22
N SER A 161 -14.67 14.77 8.05
CA SER A 161 -13.93 16.03 7.92
C SER A 161 -12.44 15.88 8.22
N MET A 162 -12.05 15.01 9.13
CA MET A 162 -10.63 14.72 9.39
C MET A 162 -9.92 14.12 8.18
N VAL A 163 -10.61 13.27 7.42
CA VAL A 163 -10.05 12.57 6.26
C VAL A 163 -10.20 13.41 4.99
N LEU A 164 -11.42 13.83 4.65
CA LEU A 164 -11.71 14.47 3.36
C LEU A 164 -11.31 15.93 3.30
N ASP A 165 -11.57 16.71 4.38
CA ASP A 165 -11.29 18.15 4.35
C ASP A 165 -9.85 18.47 4.80
N LYS A 166 -9.35 17.74 5.80
CA LYS A 166 -8.07 18.05 6.45
C LYS A 166 -6.95 17.11 6.08
N ASN A 167 -7.25 16.01 5.39
CA ASN A 167 -6.31 14.96 4.98
C ASN A 167 -5.36 14.54 6.14
N ILE A 168 -5.88 14.44 7.37
CA ILE A 168 -5.07 14.28 8.59
C ILE A 168 -4.20 13.03 8.53
N PHE A 169 -4.66 11.99 7.86
CA PHE A 169 -3.88 10.75 7.76
C PHE A 169 -2.56 11.00 7.00
N VAL A 170 -2.59 11.72 5.88
CA VAL A 170 -1.41 12.05 5.08
C VAL A 170 -0.62 13.20 5.71
N GLU A 171 -1.32 14.24 6.21
CA GLU A 171 -0.64 15.46 6.67
C GLU A 171 -0.02 15.34 8.06
N ARG A 172 -0.50 14.41 8.91
CA ARG A 172 -0.04 14.28 10.29
C ARG A 172 0.37 12.87 10.67
N VAL A 173 -0.47 11.86 10.39
CA VAL A 173 -0.17 10.49 10.83
C VAL A 173 1.05 9.95 10.08
N LEU A 174 1.06 10.08 8.75
CA LEU A 174 2.18 9.59 7.95
C LEU A 174 3.54 10.19 8.37
N PRO A 175 3.75 11.52 8.41
CA PRO A 175 5.06 12.05 8.78
C PRO A 175 5.43 11.75 10.24
N SER A 176 4.46 11.66 11.16
CA SER A 176 4.75 11.30 12.55
C SER A 176 5.11 9.82 12.75
N SER A 177 4.81 8.97 11.77
CA SER A 177 5.15 7.54 11.77
C SER A 177 6.51 7.25 11.15
N ILE A 178 7.24 8.26 10.68
CA ILE A 178 8.55 8.12 10.03
C ILE A 178 9.61 8.78 10.89
N MET A 179 10.71 8.07 11.17
CA MET A 179 11.76 8.54 12.08
C MET A 179 12.56 9.74 11.54
N ARG A 180 12.59 9.93 10.24
CA ARG A 180 13.21 11.09 9.60
C ARG A 180 12.16 12.09 9.13
N GLU A 181 12.55 13.33 8.98
CA GLU A 181 11.72 14.33 8.31
C GLU A 181 11.59 14.01 6.81
N LEU A 182 10.37 14.05 6.31
CA LEU A 182 10.10 13.97 4.88
C LEU A 182 10.27 15.35 4.26
N SER A 183 10.88 15.41 3.06
CA SER A 183 10.93 16.65 2.30
C SER A 183 9.55 17.00 1.74
N GLU A 184 9.35 18.27 1.35
CA GLU A 184 8.09 18.69 0.70
C GLU A 184 7.83 17.94 -0.59
N GLU A 185 8.87 17.63 -1.37
CA GLU A 185 8.75 16.82 -2.59
C GLU A 185 8.23 15.39 -2.29
N GLU A 186 8.67 14.79 -1.20
CA GLU A 186 8.17 13.47 -0.75
C GLU A 186 6.72 13.57 -0.25
N MET A 187 6.40 14.60 0.50
CA MET A 187 5.04 14.84 0.97
C MET A 187 4.08 15.10 -0.18
N ASP A 188 4.48 15.85 -1.19
CA ASP A 188 3.66 16.11 -2.38
C ASP A 188 3.35 14.82 -3.14
N GLU A 189 4.28 13.88 -3.23
CA GLU A 189 4.04 12.59 -3.85
C GLU A 189 3.03 11.74 -3.05
N TYR A 190 3.09 11.79 -1.71
CA TYR A 190 2.09 11.11 -0.86
C TYR A 190 0.73 11.82 -0.86
N ARG A 191 0.67 13.15 -0.98
CA ARG A 191 -0.58 13.93 -1.07
C ARG A 191 -1.31 13.73 -2.38
N ARG A 192 -0.56 13.59 -3.47
CA ARG A 192 -1.06 13.61 -4.84
C ARG A 192 -2.30 12.75 -5.08
N PRO A 193 -2.39 11.49 -4.61
CA PRO A 193 -3.58 10.67 -4.82
C PRO A 193 -4.83 11.19 -4.11
N PHE A 194 -4.67 12.00 -3.07
CA PHE A 194 -5.75 12.45 -2.18
C PHE A 194 -6.13 13.93 -2.35
N LEU A 195 -5.63 14.60 -3.37
CA LEU A 195 -5.97 16.00 -3.67
C LEU A 195 -7.36 16.15 -4.31
N ASN A 196 -7.89 15.11 -4.90
CA ASN A 196 -9.19 15.11 -5.54
C ASN A 196 -10.05 14.01 -4.89
N PRO A 197 -11.35 14.30 -4.64
CA PRO A 197 -12.28 13.29 -4.16
C PRO A 197 -12.37 12.12 -5.16
N GLY A 198 -12.61 10.93 -4.62
CA GLY A 198 -12.78 9.69 -5.38
C GLY A 198 -13.88 8.86 -4.79
#